data_c23f933cdbd2d3db1607d202d2d239af
#
_entry.id   c23f933cdbd2d3db1607d202d2d239af
#
_cell.length_a   1.000
_cell.length_b   1.000
_cell.length_c   1.000
_cell.angle_alpha   90.00
_cell.angle_beta   90.00
_cell.angle_gamma   90.00
#
_symmetry.space_group_name_H-M   'P 1'
#
loop_
_entity.id
_entity.type
_entity.pdbx_description
1 polymer ?
#
loop_
_entity_poly.entity_id
_entity_poly.type
_entity_poly.pdbx_seq_one_letter_code
_entity_poly.pdbx_strand_id
1 'polypeptide(L)'
;MEGAGRKLFIETYGCQMNVGDTEIVVSLMQREGYVYTDRIGEADVILINTCSIRDNAEQRIWGRLAEMKRYRRANPGLVVGVIGCMAERLREKLVEGPAGVDVVAGPDAYRDLPRLVREAEAGGKGVNVLLSTEETYAEIAPVRLDRNGVSAFVAIMRGCDNFCSYCVVPYTRGRERSRDAETIVAEARSLFENGYREVTLLGQNVNSYRTGDVDFPELVRRVASVSPLLRVRFATSHPKDMSDGLLEVMASMPNVCRAIHLPAQSGATSMLGRMNRKYTREWYLDRIAAIRRYLPDCA
;
A
#
# COMPACT_ATOMS: atom_id res chain seq x y z
N MET A 1 14.40 30.87 18.95
CA MET A 1 14.77 30.20 17.69
C MET A 1 14.06 28.87 17.71
N GLU A 2 12.93 28.77 17.00
CA GLU A 2 12.30 27.48 16.76
C GLU A 2 13.30 26.64 15.99
N GLY A 3 13.74 25.53 16.58
CA GLY A 3 14.69 24.63 15.94
C GLY A 3 14.09 24.11 14.64
N ALA A 4 14.83 24.25 13.55
CA ALA A 4 14.44 23.68 12.27
C ALA A 4 14.10 22.19 12.50
N GLY A 5 12.85 21.79 12.19
CA GLY A 5 12.40 20.43 12.40
C GLY A 5 13.32 19.43 11.70
N ARG A 6 13.54 18.25 12.30
CA ARG A 6 14.40 17.20 11.73
C ARG A 6 13.89 16.77 10.35
N LYS A 7 14.79 16.60 9.41
CA LYS A 7 14.45 16.30 8.01
C LYS A 7 14.31 14.81 7.76
N LEU A 8 13.15 14.41 7.25
CA LEU A 8 12.82 13.05 6.86
C LEU A 8 12.89 12.92 5.33
N PHE A 9 13.67 11.98 4.85
CA PHE A 9 13.67 11.54 3.46
C PHE A 9 13.16 10.11 3.38
N ILE A 10 12.25 9.82 2.42
CA ILE A 10 11.74 8.45 2.18
C ILE A 10 11.93 8.09 0.72
N GLU A 11 12.54 6.94 0.51
CA GLU A 11 12.69 6.33 -0.81
C GLU A 11 11.76 5.12 -0.92
N THR A 12 10.88 5.09 -1.92
CA THR A 12 9.84 4.07 -2.05
C THR A 12 10.15 3.11 -3.19
N TYR A 13 10.24 1.83 -2.86
CA TYR A 13 10.41 0.73 -3.80
C TYR A 13 9.25 -0.25 -3.67
N GLY A 14 8.60 -0.58 -4.79
CA GLY A 14 7.57 -1.61 -4.77
C GLY A 14 6.31 -1.27 -5.53
N CYS A 15 5.16 -1.61 -4.95
CA CYS A 15 3.84 -1.46 -5.58
C CYS A 15 3.15 -0.16 -5.12
N GLN A 16 1.99 0.12 -5.70
CA GLN A 16 1.16 1.27 -5.36
C GLN A 16 0.81 1.35 -3.85
N MET A 17 0.65 0.19 -3.18
CA MET A 17 0.44 0.17 -1.73
C MET A 17 1.63 0.75 -0.96
N ASN A 18 2.88 0.55 -1.43
CA ASN A 18 4.04 1.17 -0.78
C ASN A 18 4.03 2.69 -0.96
N VAL A 19 3.51 3.21 -2.08
CA VAL A 19 3.33 4.66 -2.24
C VAL A 19 2.34 5.20 -1.20
N GLY A 20 1.16 4.59 -1.07
CA GLY A 20 0.19 4.97 -0.03
C GLY A 20 0.74 4.82 1.39
N ASP A 21 1.52 3.76 1.66
CA ASP A 21 2.19 3.57 2.94
C ASP A 21 3.20 4.70 3.23
N THR A 22 3.95 5.16 2.23
CA THR A 22 4.88 6.28 2.36
C THR A 22 4.15 7.58 2.74
N GLU A 23 3.02 7.86 2.11
CA GLU A 23 2.19 9.03 2.41
C GLU A 23 1.65 9.01 3.86
N ILE A 24 1.26 7.82 4.35
CA ILE A 24 0.87 7.60 5.76
C ILE A 24 2.05 7.85 6.69
N VAL A 25 3.22 7.28 6.38
CA VAL A 25 4.44 7.44 7.20
C VAL A 25 4.85 8.91 7.28
N VAL A 26 4.86 9.63 6.16
CA VAL A 26 5.16 11.07 6.17
C VAL A 26 4.18 11.83 7.05
N SER A 27 2.87 11.53 6.96
CA SER A 27 1.85 12.16 7.79
C SER A 27 2.08 11.90 9.29
N LEU A 28 2.40 10.66 9.68
CA LEU A 28 2.70 10.30 11.06
C LEU A 28 3.94 11.02 11.58
N MET A 29 5.01 11.04 10.82
CA MET A 29 6.27 11.67 11.22
C MET A 29 6.14 13.21 11.28
N GLN A 30 5.36 13.83 10.40
CA GLN A 30 5.09 15.27 10.46
C GLN A 30 4.33 15.68 11.72
N ARG A 31 3.41 14.86 12.23
CA ARG A 31 2.72 15.11 13.52
C ARG A 31 3.69 15.14 14.70
N GLU A 32 4.83 14.48 14.57
CA GLU A 32 5.91 14.44 15.58
C GLU A 32 7.04 15.47 15.31
N GLY A 33 6.77 16.43 14.40
CA GLY A 33 7.68 17.55 14.14
C GLY A 33 8.76 17.30 13.08
N TYR A 34 8.74 16.16 12.38
CA TYR A 34 9.66 15.93 11.25
C TYR A 34 9.19 16.71 10.01
N VAL A 35 10.14 17.18 9.21
CA VAL A 35 9.87 17.89 7.95
C VAL A 35 10.30 17.01 6.78
N TYR A 36 9.37 16.71 5.86
CA TYR A 36 9.71 15.96 4.66
C TYR A 36 10.65 16.75 3.75
N THR A 37 11.67 16.09 3.22
CA THR A 37 12.58 16.64 2.20
C THR A 37 12.69 15.67 1.02
N ASP A 38 12.82 16.22 -0.19
CA ASP A 38 13.15 15.48 -1.42
C ASP A 38 14.67 15.37 -1.66
N ARG A 39 15.49 15.96 -0.77
CA ARG A 39 16.95 16.00 -0.86
C ARG A 39 17.60 15.08 0.17
N ILE A 40 17.99 13.89 -0.27
CA ILE A 40 18.60 12.88 0.61
C ILE A 40 19.83 13.39 1.39
N GLY A 41 20.61 14.30 0.81
CA GLY A 41 21.81 14.88 1.47
C GLY A 41 21.50 15.80 2.65
N GLU A 42 20.25 16.24 2.80
CA GLU A 42 19.82 17.11 3.90
C GLU A 42 19.10 16.34 5.03
N ALA A 43 18.92 15.02 4.85
CA ALA A 43 18.13 14.21 5.76
C ALA A 43 18.84 13.92 7.08
N ASP A 44 18.08 13.99 8.17
CA ASP A 44 18.45 13.46 9.49
C ASP A 44 17.94 12.03 9.67
N VAL A 45 16.87 11.67 8.95
CA VAL A 45 16.28 10.34 8.92
C VAL A 45 16.05 9.92 7.47
N ILE A 46 16.58 8.79 7.08
CA ILE A 46 16.32 8.16 5.77
C ILE A 46 15.53 6.87 6.00
N LEU A 47 14.33 6.78 5.45
CA LEU A 47 13.55 5.55 5.46
C LEU A 47 13.49 4.96 4.04
N ILE A 48 13.74 3.66 3.92
CA ILE A 48 13.61 2.93 2.67
C ILE A 48 12.37 2.04 2.77
N ASN A 49 11.29 2.45 2.09
CA ASN A 49 10.05 1.68 2.02
C ASN A 49 10.16 0.60 0.94
N THR A 50 9.96 -0.65 1.34
CA THR A 50 10.37 -1.80 0.54
C THR A 50 9.26 -2.80 0.32
N CYS A 51 9.32 -3.48 -0.85
CA CYS A 51 8.47 -4.61 -1.20
C CYS A 51 9.27 -5.92 -1.09
N SER A 52 8.58 -7.05 -0.91
CA SER A 52 9.19 -8.37 -0.76
C SER A 52 8.76 -9.36 -1.85
N ILE A 53 8.32 -8.86 -3.02
CA ILE A 53 7.68 -9.69 -4.06
C ILE A 53 8.71 -10.37 -4.98
N ARG A 54 9.95 -9.85 -5.09
CA ARG A 54 10.96 -10.36 -6.03
C ARG A 54 12.36 -10.27 -5.44
N ASP A 55 13.15 -11.34 -5.59
CA ASP A 55 14.54 -11.41 -5.11
C ASP A 55 15.44 -10.31 -5.70
N ASN A 56 15.28 -9.99 -6.97
CA ASN A 56 16.02 -8.91 -7.61
C ASN A 56 15.73 -7.51 -7.02
N ALA A 57 14.52 -7.30 -6.47
CA ALA A 57 14.19 -6.05 -5.79
C ALA A 57 14.95 -5.95 -4.45
N GLU A 58 15.09 -7.07 -3.74
CA GLU A 58 15.84 -7.13 -2.48
C GLU A 58 17.33 -6.84 -2.69
N GLN A 59 17.94 -7.42 -3.72
CA GLN A 59 19.34 -7.14 -4.09
C GLN A 59 19.61 -5.64 -4.28
N ARG A 60 18.69 -4.95 -4.95
CA ARG A 60 18.79 -3.49 -5.15
C ARG A 60 18.74 -2.73 -3.82
N ILE A 61 17.92 -3.18 -2.87
CA ILE A 61 17.83 -2.55 -1.55
C ILE A 61 19.15 -2.72 -0.78
N TRP A 62 19.77 -3.91 -0.82
CA TRP A 62 21.08 -4.12 -0.20
C TRP A 62 22.16 -3.21 -0.81
N GLY A 63 22.18 -3.06 -2.14
CA GLY A 63 23.06 -2.10 -2.82
C GLY A 63 22.80 -0.66 -2.36
N ARG A 64 21.52 -0.27 -2.28
CA ARG A 64 21.13 1.07 -1.84
C ARG A 64 21.50 1.34 -0.38
N LEU A 65 21.32 0.37 0.51
CA LEU A 65 21.74 0.48 1.90
C LEU A 65 23.27 0.65 2.05
N ALA A 66 24.04 -0.02 1.20
CA ALA A 66 25.50 0.16 1.20
C ALA A 66 25.91 1.60 0.84
N GLU A 67 25.16 2.27 -0.03
CA GLU A 67 25.39 3.68 -0.37
C GLU A 67 25.10 4.64 0.79
N MET A 68 24.26 4.25 1.76
CA MET A 68 23.93 5.10 2.93
C MET A 68 25.18 5.42 3.77
N LYS A 69 26.22 4.59 3.71
CA LYS A 69 27.50 4.83 4.41
C LYS A 69 28.12 6.19 4.06
N ARG A 70 27.97 6.66 2.83
CA ARG A 70 28.50 7.97 2.41
C ARG A 70 27.76 9.13 3.10
N TYR A 71 26.44 9.01 3.26
CA TYR A 71 25.63 10.02 3.95
C TYR A 71 25.92 10.05 5.43
N ARG A 72 26.17 8.90 6.06
CA ARG A 72 26.60 8.82 7.47
C ARG A 72 27.97 9.45 7.74
N ARG A 73 28.87 9.44 6.75
CA ARG A 73 30.15 10.15 6.87
C ARG A 73 29.95 11.67 6.93
N ALA A 74 28.95 12.17 6.21
CA ALA A 74 28.61 13.61 6.19
C ALA A 74 27.75 14.01 7.41
N ASN A 75 26.86 13.13 7.86
CA ASN A 75 26.00 13.30 9.04
C ASN A 75 26.11 12.07 9.95
N PRO A 76 27.01 12.08 10.97
CA PRO A 76 27.16 10.94 11.89
C PRO A 76 25.92 10.61 12.72
N GLY A 77 25.00 11.57 12.91
CA GLY A 77 23.72 11.40 13.58
C GLY A 77 22.58 10.88 12.68
N LEU A 78 22.89 10.55 11.39
CA LEU A 78 21.89 10.07 10.44
C LEU A 78 21.30 8.72 10.90
N VAL A 79 19.97 8.67 11.02
CA VAL A 79 19.22 7.43 11.23
C VAL A 79 18.83 6.85 9.88
N VAL A 80 19.10 5.55 9.66
CA VAL A 80 18.70 4.82 8.45
C VAL A 80 17.76 3.70 8.84
N GLY A 81 16.53 3.72 8.26
CA GLY A 81 15.51 2.71 8.50
C GLY A 81 15.07 1.98 7.24
N VAL A 82 14.65 0.74 7.42
CA VAL A 82 13.96 -0.07 6.40
C VAL A 82 12.53 -0.33 6.87
N ILE A 83 11.56 -0.03 6.03
CA ILE A 83 10.15 -0.20 6.36
C ILE A 83 9.41 -1.01 5.28
N GLY A 84 8.22 -1.49 5.60
CA GLY A 84 7.36 -2.22 4.66
C GLY A 84 7.57 -3.73 4.66
N CYS A 85 7.19 -4.39 3.54
CA CYS A 85 7.12 -5.86 3.48
C CYS A 85 8.48 -6.58 3.65
N MET A 86 9.59 -5.97 3.18
CA MET A 86 10.91 -6.56 3.37
C MET A 86 11.36 -6.46 4.85
N ALA A 87 11.01 -5.35 5.52
CA ALA A 87 11.25 -5.18 6.94
C ALA A 87 10.55 -6.29 7.75
N GLU A 88 9.27 -6.54 7.47
CA GLU A 88 8.50 -7.61 8.11
C GLU A 88 9.11 -8.99 7.89
N ARG A 89 9.62 -9.27 6.69
CA ARG A 89 10.17 -10.59 6.35
C ARG A 89 11.57 -10.83 6.89
N LEU A 90 12.43 -9.82 6.88
CA LEU A 90 13.85 -9.96 7.27
C LEU A 90 14.12 -9.63 8.74
N ARG A 91 13.30 -8.78 9.33
CA ARG A 91 13.31 -8.47 10.77
C ARG A 91 14.70 -8.06 11.28
N GLU A 92 15.14 -8.69 12.37
CA GLU A 92 16.41 -8.43 13.02
C GLU A 92 17.63 -8.60 12.09
N LYS A 93 17.55 -9.43 11.06
CA LYS A 93 18.63 -9.61 10.08
C LYS A 93 19.06 -8.30 9.40
N LEU A 94 18.15 -7.31 9.32
CA LEU A 94 18.46 -6.00 8.76
C LEU A 94 19.33 -5.16 9.71
N VAL A 95 19.10 -5.23 11.00
CA VAL A 95 19.89 -4.48 12.02
C VAL A 95 21.20 -5.16 12.35
N GLU A 96 21.25 -6.50 12.34
CA GLU A 96 22.45 -7.30 12.59
C GLU A 96 23.41 -7.30 11.39
N GLY A 97 22.90 -6.99 10.20
CA GLY A 97 23.66 -7.02 8.94
C GLY A 97 24.65 -5.85 8.80
N PRO A 98 25.61 -5.98 7.85
CA PRO A 98 26.68 -4.99 7.63
C PRO A 98 26.18 -3.67 7.03
N ALA A 99 24.89 -3.55 6.71
CA ALA A 99 24.31 -2.39 6.07
C ALA A 99 24.10 -1.20 7.03
N GLY A 100 24.18 -1.45 8.36
CA GLY A 100 24.05 -0.40 9.37
C GLY A 100 22.65 0.19 9.47
N VAL A 101 21.61 -0.67 9.38
CA VAL A 101 20.22 -0.25 9.59
C VAL A 101 19.97 0.00 11.08
N ASP A 102 19.29 1.10 11.40
CA ASP A 102 18.99 1.49 12.78
C ASP A 102 17.53 1.23 13.15
N VAL A 103 16.61 1.34 12.16
CA VAL A 103 15.18 1.19 12.36
C VAL A 103 14.62 0.15 11.37
N VAL A 104 13.81 -0.77 11.89
CA VAL A 104 13.07 -1.75 11.09
C VAL A 104 11.61 -1.75 11.52
N ALA A 105 10.69 -1.42 10.58
CA ALA A 105 9.27 -1.41 10.87
C ALA A 105 8.44 -2.13 9.79
N GLY A 106 7.65 -3.11 10.22
CA GLY A 106 6.66 -3.79 9.38
C GLY A 106 5.52 -2.86 8.93
N PRO A 107 4.69 -3.30 7.96
CA PRO A 107 3.60 -2.47 7.42
C PRO A 107 2.55 -2.04 8.45
N ASP A 108 2.41 -2.76 9.55
CA ASP A 108 1.44 -2.47 10.62
C ASP A 108 2.06 -1.74 11.82
N ALA A 109 3.37 -1.42 11.76
CA ALA A 109 4.11 -0.78 12.84
C ALA A 109 4.43 0.71 12.58
N TYR A 110 3.83 1.34 11.59
CA TYR A 110 4.18 2.73 11.23
C TYR A 110 3.86 3.75 12.31
N ARG A 111 2.85 3.51 13.16
CA ARG A 111 2.57 4.39 14.31
C ARG A 111 3.72 4.46 15.32
N ASP A 112 4.53 3.40 15.36
CA ASP A 112 5.64 3.29 16.29
C ASP A 112 6.94 3.91 15.74
N LEU A 113 6.97 4.27 14.45
CA LEU A 113 8.16 4.83 13.79
C LEU A 113 8.78 6.02 14.56
N PRO A 114 8.02 6.99 15.07
CA PRO A 114 8.61 8.10 15.81
C PRO A 114 9.38 7.64 17.05
N ARG A 115 8.87 6.63 17.77
CA ARG A 115 9.55 6.05 18.94
C ARG A 115 10.82 5.31 18.52
N LEU A 116 10.72 4.46 17.48
CA LEU A 116 11.85 3.69 16.96
C LEU A 116 12.98 4.59 16.45
N VAL A 117 12.63 5.70 15.82
CA VAL A 117 13.62 6.70 15.37
C VAL A 117 14.28 7.37 16.55
N ARG A 118 13.54 7.79 17.59
CA ARG A 118 14.12 8.37 18.82
C ARG A 118 15.04 7.39 19.54
N GLU A 119 14.71 6.10 19.59
CA GLU A 119 15.61 5.08 20.15
C GLU A 119 16.91 4.96 19.35
N ALA A 120 16.82 5.01 18.01
CA ALA A 120 17.99 4.98 17.17
C ALA A 120 18.86 6.24 17.32
N GLU A 121 18.27 7.42 17.50
CA GLU A 121 18.94 8.68 17.80
C GLU A 121 19.70 8.65 19.14
N ALA A 122 19.18 7.90 20.10
CA ALA A 122 19.86 7.66 21.39
C ALA A 122 20.97 6.58 21.31
N GLY A 123 21.29 6.08 20.11
CA GLY A 123 22.33 5.08 19.88
C GLY A 123 21.85 3.63 20.00
N GLY A 124 20.53 3.40 20.14
CA GLY A 124 19.92 2.08 20.16
C GLY A 124 19.60 1.56 18.74
N LYS A 125 18.80 0.48 18.69
CA LYS A 125 18.22 -0.09 17.47
C LYS A 125 16.72 -0.27 17.68
N GLY A 126 15.91 0.29 16.77
CA GLY A 126 14.46 0.22 16.84
C GLY A 126 13.92 -0.86 15.90
N VAL A 127 13.27 -1.90 16.43
CA VAL A 127 12.63 -2.95 15.61
C VAL A 127 11.20 -3.16 16.07
N ASN A 128 10.25 -3.04 15.12
CA ASN A 128 8.88 -3.44 15.34
C ASN A 128 8.30 -4.06 14.05
N VAL A 129 8.02 -5.36 14.09
CA VAL A 129 7.54 -6.18 12.98
C VAL A 129 6.30 -6.99 13.40
N LEU A 130 5.50 -6.44 14.28
CA LEU A 130 4.24 -7.07 14.69
C LEU A 130 3.16 -6.86 13.64
N LEU A 131 2.53 -7.95 13.22
CA LEU A 131 1.34 -7.90 12.36
C LEU A 131 0.09 -7.65 13.22
N SER A 132 -0.63 -6.59 12.91
CA SER A 132 -1.90 -6.26 13.55
C SER A 132 -3.06 -7.05 12.93
N THR A 133 -4.09 -7.30 13.71
CA THR A 133 -5.38 -7.82 13.24
C THR A 133 -6.41 -6.72 12.98
N GLU A 134 -6.12 -5.48 13.37
CA GLU A 134 -7.07 -4.35 13.34
C GLU A 134 -6.56 -3.12 12.58
N GLU A 135 -5.24 -2.90 12.52
CA GLU A 135 -4.67 -1.67 11.96
C GLU A 135 -5.01 -1.47 10.47
N THR A 136 -5.67 -0.38 10.18
CA THR A 136 -6.02 0.06 8.81
C THR A 136 -5.54 1.47 8.48
N TYR A 137 -5.02 2.24 9.47
CA TYR A 137 -4.67 3.65 9.38
C TYR A 137 -5.84 4.54 8.92
N ALA A 138 -7.08 4.16 9.26
CA ALA A 138 -8.30 4.79 8.75
C ALA A 138 -8.41 6.29 9.10
N GLU A 139 -7.92 6.68 10.29
CA GLU A 139 -7.97 8.07 10.80
C GLU A 139 -6.75 8.91 10.38
N ILE A 140 -5.80 8.34 9.67
CA ILE A 140 -4.64 9.07 9.15
C ILE A 140 -5.00 9.67 7.80
N ALA A 141 -5.06 11.00 7.71
CA ALA A 141 -5.13 11.70 6.44
C ALA A 141 -3.73 11.66 5.79
N PRO A 142 -3.55 10.95 4.65
CA PRO A 142 -2.23 10.84 4.03
C PRO A 142 -1.77 12.17 3.45
N VAL A 143 -0.51 12.50 3.63
CA VAL A 143 0.13 13.63 2.93
C VAL A 143 0.40 13.24 1.50
N ARG A 144 -0.15 13.96 0.53
CA ARG A 144 0.05 13.66 -0.89
C ARG A 144 1.42 14.14 -1.35
N LEU A 145 2.28 13.18 -1.68
CA LEU A 145 3.65 13.44 -2.14
C LEU A 145 3.71 13.64 -3.66
N ASP A 146 2.85 12.94 -4.40
CA ASP A 146 2.68 13.17 -5.83
C ASP A 146 1.84 14.45 -6.04
N ARG A 147 2.51 15.50 -6.45
CA ARG A 147 1.92 16.84 -6.68
C ARG A 147 1.27 16.97 -8.06
N ASN A 148 0.94 15.86 -8.74
CA ASN A 148 0.29 15.97 -10.05
C ASN A 148 -1.10 16.62 -9.97
N GLY A 149 -1.75 16.62 -8.78
CA GLY A 149 -3.05 17.24 -8.52
C GLY A 149 -4.22 16.61 -9.29
N VAL A 150 -3.98 15.46 -9.97
CA VAL A 150 -4.96 14.82 -10.84
C VAL A 150 -5.46 13.50 -10.24
N SER A 151 -4.56 12.62 -9.82
CA SER A 151 -4.90 11.28 -9.33
C SER A 151 -4.32 11.00 -7.95
N ALA A 152 -5.04 10.22 -7.14
CA ALA A 152 -4.59 9.78 -5.82
C ALA A 152 -4.92 8.31 -5.56
N PHE A 153 -4.10 7.67 -4.73
CA PHE A 153 -4.35 6.33 -4.23
C PHE A 153 -5.12 6.39 -2.91
N VAL A 154 -6.15 5.57 -2.77
CA VAL A 154 -6.94 5.42 -1.54
C VAL A 154 -6.87 3.97 -1.09
N ALA A 155 -6.15 3.69 -0.02
CA ALA A 155 -6.09 2.35 0.57
C ALA A 155 -7.42 2.04 1.25
N ILE A 156 -8.11 0.98 0.79
CA ILE A 156 -9.43 0.57 1.31
C ILE A 156 -9.33 -0.64 2.23
N MET A 157 -8.23 -1.38 2.15
CA MET A 157 -8.01 -2.59 2.93
C MET A 157 -6.53 -2.95 3.01
N ARG A 158 -6.16 -3.79 3.96
CA ARG A 158 -4.82 -4.34 4.18
C ARG A 158 -4.87 -5.84 4.39
N GLY A 159 -3.81 -6.55 4.01
CA GLY A 159 -3.69 -8.00 4.15
C GLY A 159 -4.51 -8.78 3.12
N CYS A 160 -4.41 -10.11 3.16
CA CYS A 160 -5.11 -10.97 2.21
C CYS A 160 -5.28 -12.39 2.77
N ASP A 161 -6.49 -12.95 2.68
CA ASP A 161 -6.86 -14.28 3.15
C ASP A 161 -6.85 -15.36 2.06
N ASN A 162 -6.33 -15.04 0.88
CA ASN A 162 -6.30 -16.01 -0.22
C ASN A 162 -5.24 -17.10 -0.05
N PHE A 163 -4.10 -16.80 0.60
CA PHE A 163 -2.99 -17.73 0.81
C PHE A 163 -2.58 -18.48 -0.47
N CYS A 164 -2.49 -17.76 -1.59
CA CYS A 164 -1.94 -18.33 -2.81
C CYS A 164 -0.53 -18.85 -2.54
N SER A 165 -0.19 -20.07 -3.01
CA SER A 165 1.02 -20.80 -2.61
C SER A 165 2.35 -20.09 -2.92
N TYR A 166 2.34 -19.12 -3.82
CA TYR A 166 3.49 -18.31 -4.24
C TYR A 166 3.52 -16.91 -3.62
N CYS A 167 2.52 -16.56 -2.78
CA CYS A 167 2.31 -15.18 -2.35
C CYS A 167 2.79 -14.94 -0.92
N VAL A 168 3.65 -13.94 -0.75
CA VAL A 168 4.20 -13.55 0.54
C VAL A 168 3.26 -12.62 1.33
N VAL A 169 2.24 -12.04 0.69
CA VAL A 169 1.37 -11.00 1.29
C VAL A 169 0.74 -11.40 2.63
N PRO A 170 0.14 -12.60 2.81
CA PRO A 170 -0.43 -12.98 4.10
C PRO A 170 0.58 -12.99 5.24
N TYR A 171 1.86 -13.19 4.93
CA TYR A 171 2.96 -13.27 5.90
C TYR A 171 3.64 -11.92 6.18
N THR A 172 3.44 -10.94 5.29
CA THR A 172 4.09 -9.61 5.43
C THR A 172 3.10 -8.48 5.67
N ARG A 173 1.81 -8.69 5.37
CA ARG A 173 0.72 -7.73 5.60
C ARG A 173 -0.43 -8.30 6.42
N GLY A 174 -0.30 -9.55 6.87
CA GLY A 174 -1.27 -10.21 7.73
C GLY A 174 -2.59 -10.57 7.05
N ARG A 175 -3.57 -10.85 7.90
CA ARG A 175 -4.94 -11.17 7.52
C ARG A 175 -5.63 -9.96 6.89
N GLU A 176 -6.69 -10.22 6.13
CA GLU A 176 -7.50 -9.18 5.49
C GLU A 176 -8.22 -8.30 6.53
N ARG A 177 -8.10 -6.99 6.36
CA ARG A 177 -8.75 -5.97 7.18
C ARG A 177 -9.27 -4.87 6.27
N SER A 178 -10.60 -4.72 6.23
CA SER A 178 -11.25 -3.65 5.48
C SER A 178 -11.32 -2.38 6.34
N ARG A 179 -11.02 -1.26 5.72
CA ARG A 179 -11.18 0.07 6.30
C ARG A 179 -12.66 0.46 6.30
N ASP A 180 -13.09 1.24 7.26
CA ASP A 180 -14.45 1.75 7.35
C ASP A 180 -14.87 2.52 6.07
N ALA A 181 -16.08 2.24 5.56
CA ALA A 181 -16.57 2.79 4.29
C ALA A 181 -16.74 4.32 4.33
N GLU A 182 -17.21 4.88 5.44
CA GLU A 182 -17.43 6.32 5.56
C GLU A 182 -16.11 7.09 5.53
N THR A 183 -15.05 6.54 6.14
CA THR A 183 -13.72 7.14 6.11
C THR A 183 -13.12 7.15 4.71
N ILE A 184 -13.40 6.11 3.89
CA ILE A 184 -12.95 6.03 2.49
C ILE A 184 -13.69 7.07 1.64
N VAL A 185 -15.01 7.16 1.79
CA VAL A 185 -15.83 8.14 1.06
C VAL A 185 -15.46 9.57 1.44
N ALA A 186 -15.23 9.84 2.74
CA ALA A 186 -14.76 11.14 3.21
C ALA A 186 -13.40 11.52 2.62
N GLU A 187 -12.46 10.58 2.54
CA GLU A 187 -11.15 10.81 1.90
C GLU A 187 -11.30 11.11 0.39
N ALA A 188 -12.13 10.33 -0.33
CA ALA A 188 -12.40 10.57 -1.75
C ALA A 188 -13.04 11.94 -2.00
N ARG A 189 -13.96 12.36 -1.12
CA ARG A 189 -14.60 13.69 -1.15
C ARG A 189 -13.57 14.80 -0.93
N SER A 190 -12.75 14.69 0.11
CA SER A 190 -11.69 15.64 0.39
C SER A 190 -10.71 15.78 -0.78
N LEU A 191 -10.32 14.67 -1.40
CA LEU A 191 -9.48 14.69 -2.60
C LEU A 191 -10.15 15.46 -3.74
N PHE A 192 -11.42 15.19 -4.01
CA PHE A 192 -12.16 15.91 -5.06
C PHE A 192 -12.26 17.42 -4.79
N GLU A 193 -12.56 17.81 -3.56
CA GLU A 193 -12.63 19.22 -3.11
C GLU A 193 -11.25 19.91 -3.25
N ASN A 194 -10.16 19.18 -3.04
CA ASN A 194 -8.78 19.65 -3.22
C ASN A 194 -8.28 19.57 -4.68
N GLY A 195 -9.17 19.36 -5.65
CA GLY A 195 -8.85 19.46 -7.08
C GLY A 195 -8.52 18.15 -7.78
N TYR A 196 -8.38 17.01 -7.06
CA TYR A 196 -8.16 15.71 -7.68
C TYR A 196 -9.37 15.28 -8.51
N ARG A 197 -9.13 14.58 -9.60
CA ARG A 197 -10.17 14.13 -10.54
C ARG A 197 -10.18 12.63 -10.75
N GLU A 198 -9.24 11.91 -10.19
CA GLU A 198 -9.20 10.44 -10.22
C GLU A 198 -8.77 9.89 -8.86
N VAL A 199 -9.45 8.85 -8.40
CA VAL A 199 -9.03 8.04 -7.26
C VAL A 199 -8.89 6.58 -7.69
N THR A 200 -7.83 5.92 -7.23
CA THR A 200 -7.64 4.48 -7.40
C THR A 200 -7.76 3.79 -6.03
N LEU A 201 -8.79 2.98 -5.86
CA LEU A 201 -8.99 2.17 -4.67
C LEU A 201 -7.97 1.03 -4.64
N LEU A 202 -7.17 0.96 -3.58
CA LEU A 202 -6.08 0.00 -3.43
C LEU A 202 -6.32 -0.99 -2.30
N GLY A 203 -5.90 -2.23 -2.54
CA GLY A 203 -5.85 -3.32 -1.58
C GLY A 203 -5.05 -4.49 -2.13
N GLN A 204 -4.97 -5.57 -1.39
CA GLN A 204 -4.34 -6.82 -1.85
C GLN A 204 -5.32 -7.72 -2.60
N ASN A 205 -6.63 -7.55 -2.35
CA ASN A 205 -7.76 -8.13 -3.09
C ASN A 205 -8.98 -7.25 -2.87
N VAL A 206 -9.12 -6.18 -3.65
CA VAL A 206 -10.18 -5.17 -3.42
C VAL A 206 -11.60 -5.74 -3.50
N ASN A 207 -11.80 -6.80 -4.29
CA ASN A 207 -13.12 -7.41 -4.47
C ASN A 207 -13.67 -8.11 -3.22
N SER A 208 -12.80 -8.50 -2.27
CA SER A 208 -13.22 -9.10 -0.99
C SER A 208 -13.56 -8.07 0.07
N TYR A 209 -13.37 -6.76 -0.21
CA TYR A 209 -13.69 -5.69 0.74
C TYR A 209 -15.09 -5.88 1.33
N ARG A 210 -15.16 -5.82 2.67
CA ARG A 210 -16.42 -5.83 3.40
C ARG A 210 -16.25 -5.14 4.75
N THR A 211 -17.18 -4.24 5.07
CA THR A 211 -17.27 -3.58 6.37
C THR A 211 -18.75 -3.46 6.75
N GLY A 212 -19.18 -4.11 7.82
CA GLY A 212 -20.62 -4.22 8.14
C GLY A 212 -21.40 -4.76 6.95
N ASP A 213 -22.43 -4.03 6.52
CA ASP A 213 -23.27 -4.39 5.38
C ASP A 213 -22.75 -3.85 4.03
N VAL A 214 -21.63 -3.11 4.03
CA VAL A 214 -21.03 -2.54 2.82
C VAL A 214 -20.03 -3.50 2.21
N ASP A 215 -20.33 -4.01 1.03
CA ASP A 215 -19.42 -4.80 0.20
C ASP A 215 -18.68 -3.91 -0.84
N PHE A 216 -17.80 -4.53 -1.64
CA PHE A 216 -17.02 -3.78 -2.60
C PHE A 216 -17.85 -3.07 -3.69
N PRO A 217 -18.87 -3.70 -4.31
CA PRO A 217 -19.80 -3.02 -5.22
C PRO A 217 -20.43 -1.77 -4.62
N GLU A 218 -20.94 -1.87 -3.40
CA GLU A 218 -21.58 -0.74 -2.70
C GLU A 218 -20.56 0.35 -2.35
N LEU A 219 -19.35 -0.01 -1.92
CA LEU A 219 -18.27 0.96 -1.71
C LEU A 219 -17.94 1.74 -2.99
N VAL A 220 -17.77 1.04 -4.12
CA VAL A 220 -17.51 1.68 -5.42
C VAL A 220 -18.62 2.65 -5.79
N ARG A 221 -19.90 2.26 -5.57
CA ARG A 221 -21.06 3.13 -5.80
C ARG A 221 -21.00 4.39 -4.95
N ARG A 222 -20.73 4.27 -3.63
CA ARG A 222 -20.63 5.41 -2.72
C ARG A 222 -19.51 6.36 -3.10
N VAL A 223 -18.33 5.85 -3.42
CA VAL A 223 -17.18 6.66 -3.85
C VAL A 223 -17.48 7.36 -5.18
N ALA A 224 -18.06 6.66 -6.15
CA ALA A 224 -18.42 7.25 -7.44
C ALA A 224 -19.55 8.31 -7.33
N SER A 225 -20.41 8.20 -6.32
CA SER A 225 -21.46 9.17 -6.01
C SER A 225 -20.94 10.47 -5.39
N VAL A 226 -19.67 10.56 -5.02
CA VAL A 226 -19.07 11.82 -4.51
C VAL A 226 -19.19 12.93 -5.55
N SER A 227 -18.87 12.62 -6.81
CA SER A 227 -19.07 13.53 -7.95
C SER A 227 -19.04 12.76 -9.27
N PRO A 228 -19.88 13.11 -10.25
CA PRO A 228 -19.78 12.54 -11.60
C PRO A 228 -18.46 12.91 -12.32
N LEU A 229 -17.76 13.92 -11.84
CA LEU A 229 -16.44 14.35 -12.36
C LEU A 229 -15.27 13.64 -11.69
N LEU A 230 -15.51 12.86 -10.64
CA LEU A 230 -14.48 12.05 -9.98
C LEU A 230 -14.41 10.68 -10.65
N ARG A 231 -13.35 10.41 -11.38
CA ARG A 231 -13.08 9.11 -11.96
C ARG A 231 -12.66 8.12 -10.89
N VAL A 232 -13.32 6.96 -10.83
CA VAL A 232 -13.02 5.90 -9.86
C VAL A 232 -12.38 4.71 -10.56
N ARG A 233 -11.20 4.33 -10.09
CA ARG A 233 -10.48 3.11 -10.47
C ARG A 233 -10.31 2.20 -9.28
N PHE A 234 -10.02 0.95 -9.53
CA PHE A 234 -9.55 0.01 -8.52
C PHE A 234 -8.48 -0.91 -9.10
N ALA A 235 -7.65 -1.46 -8.24
CA ALA A 235 -6.56 -2.34 -8.64
C ALA A 235 -6.52 -3.59 -7.74
N THR A 236 -5.94 -4.68 -8.29
CA THR A 236 -5.72 -5.93 -7.56
C THR A 236 -7.00 -6.70 -7.28
N SER A 237 -7.68 -7.12 -8.35
CA SER A 237 -8.84 -8.01 -8.27
C SER A 237 -8.43 -9.48 -8.26
N HIS A 238 -9.23 -10.32 -7.58
CA HIS A 238 -9.07 -11.77 -7.62
C HIS A 238 -10.28 -12.41 -8.33
N PRO A 239 -10.09 -13.31 -9.32
CA PRO A 239 -11.19 -13.87 -10.11
C PRO A 239 -12.31 -14.49 -9.29
N LYS A 240 -12.00 -15.17 -8.17
CA LYS A 240 -13.02 -15.80 -7.32
C LYS A 240 -14.04 -14.81 -6.72
N ASP A 241 -13.63 -13.55 -6.55
CA ASP A 241 -14.43 -12.50 -5.90
C ASP A 241 -15.03 -11.50 -6.91
N MET A 242 -14.88 -11.77 -8.22
CA MET A 242 -15.50 -10.95 -9.27
C MET A 242 -17.00 -11.22 -9.34
N SER A 243 -17.79 -10.32 -8.78
CA SER A 243 -19.26 -10.44 -8.69
C SER A 243 -19.96 -9.73 -9.86
N ASP A 244 -21.17 -10.20 -10.19
CA ASP A 244 -22.04 -9.51 -11.17
C ASP A 244 -22.47 -8.12 -10.63
N GLY A 245 -22.69 -7.98 -9.31
CA GLY A 245 -23.03 -6.69 -8.69
C GLY A 245 -21.95 -5.61 -8.92
N LEU A 246 -20.66 -5.97 -8.95
CA LEU A 246 -19.61 -5.03 -9.33
C LEU A 246 -19.74 -4.62 -10.81
N LEU A 247 -20.01 -5.58 -11.69
CA LEU A 247 -20.15 -5.31 -13.12
C LEU A 247 -21.38 -4.41 -13.40
N GLU A 248 -22.48 -4.60 -12.66
CA GLU A 248 -23.67 -3.73 -12.71
C GLU A 248 -23.35 -2.30 -12.28
N VAL A 249 -22.60 -2.12 -11.18
CA VAL A 249 -22.16 -0.79 -10.75
C VAL A 249 -21.29 -0.13 -11.81
N MET A 250 -20.31 -0.86 -12.36
CA MET A 250 -19.45 -0.35 -13.43
C MET A 250 -20.21 0.02 -14.70
N ALA A 251 -21.25 -0.73 -15.04
CA ALA A 251 -22.10 -0.45 -16.21
C ALA A 251 -23.00 0.76 -15.99
N SER A 252 -23.52 0.95 -14.77
CA SER A 252 -24.48 2.00 -14.45
C SER A 252 -23.85 3.35 -14.10
N MET A 253 -22.57 3.39 -13.70
CA MET A 253 -21.88 4.60 -13.28
C MET A 253 -20.77 4.99 -14.29
N PRO A 254 -20.98 6.02 -15.12
CA PRO A 254 -20.05 6.40 -16.20
C PRO A 254 -18.65 6.84 -15.71
N ASN A 255 -18.55 7.31 -14.47
CA ASN A 255 -17.32 7.74 -13.88
C ASN A 255 -16.51 6.61 -13.21
N VAL A 256 -17.03 5.36 -13.18
CA VAL A 256 -16.25 4.18 -12.82
C VAL A 256 -15.54 3.65 -14.08
N CYS A 257 -14.21 3.56 -14.01
CA CYS A 257 -13.40 3.15 -15.15
C CYS A 257 -13.69 1.71 -15.57
N ARG A 258 -13.92 1.51 -16.87
CA ARG A 258 -14.08 0.20 -17.50
C ARG A 258 -12.74 -0.47 -17.76
N ALA A 259 -11.95 -0.66 -16.71
CA ALA A 259 -10.66 -1.34 -16.75
C ALA A 259 -10.52 -2.24 -15.53
N ILE A 260 -10.28 -3.53 -15.74
CA ILE A 260 -10.22 -4.54 -14.68
C ILE A 260 -8.90 -5.30 -14.75
N HIS A 261 -8.05 -5.13 -13.75
CA HIS A 261 -6.87 -5.97 -13.58
C HIS A 261 -7.27 -7.30 -12.93
N LEU A 262 -7.44 -8.36 -13.74
CA LEU A 262 -7.91 -9.67 -13.32
C LEU A 262 -6.92 -10.78 -13.73
N PRO A 263 -5.83 -11.01 -12.96
CA PRO A 263 -4.78 -11.94 -13.35
C PRO A 263 -5.25 -13.40 -13.27
N ALA A 264 -5.22 -14.09 -14.40
CA ALA A 264 -5.59 -15.52 -14.50
C ALA A 264 -4.60 -16.44 -13.79
N GLN A 265 -3.32 -16.06 -13.69
CA GLN A 265 -2.18 -16.79 -13.15
C GLN A 265 -1.80 -18.06 -13.94
N SER A 266 -2.76 -18.88 -14.37
CA SER A 266 -2.54 -20.04 -15.23
C SER A 266 -3.78 -20.36 -16.07
N GLY A 267 -3.57 -20.90 -17.26
CA GLY A 267 -4.62 -21.47 -18.11
C GLY A 267 -4.97 -22.93 -17.79
N ALA A 268 -4.35 -23.56 -16.81
CA ALA A 268 -4.59 -24.95 -16.45
C ALA A 268 -5.21 -25.04 -15.03
N THR A 269 -6.40 -25.67 -14.93
CA THR A 269 -7.12 -25.86 -13.66
C THR A 269 -6.28 -26.60 -12.62
N SER A 270 -5.51 -27.63 -13.05
CA SER A 270 -4.60 -28.36 -12.13
C SER A 270 -3.52 -27.46 -11.53
N MET A 271 -2.96 -26.52 -12.32
CA MET A 271 -1.98 -25.55 -11.83
C MET A 271 -2.65 -24.53 -10.90
N LEU A 272 -3.84 -24.02 -11.23
CA LEU A 272 -4.60 -23.12 -10.37
C LEU A 272 -4.88 -23.76 -9.00
N GLY A 273 -5.23 -25.07 -8.97
CA GLY A 273 -5.37 -25.83 -7.73
C GLY A 273 -4.08 -25.89 -6.92
N ARG A 274 -2.93 -26.19 -7.55
CA ARG A 274 -1.60 -26.17 -6.90
C ARG A 274 -1.20 -24.77 -6.38
N MET A 275 -1.64 -23.72 -7.07
CA MET A 275 -1.43 -22.33 -6.66
C MET A 275 -2.42 -21.87 -5.57
N ASN A 276 -3.35 -22.73 -5.12
CA ASN A 276 -4.42 -22.39 -4.17
C ASN A 276 -5.28 -21.19 -4.64
N ARG A 277 -5.58 -21.12 -5.96
CA ARG A 277 -6.33 -19.99 -6.52
C ARG A 277 -7.84 -20.03 -6.28
N LYS A 278 -8.41 -21.18 -5.85
CA LYS A 278 -9.83 -21.38 -5.49
C LYS A 278 -10.83 -21.10 -6.64
N TYR A 279 -10.39 -21.21 -7.89
CA TYR A 279 -11.21 -21.18 -9.09
C TYR A 279 -10.59 -22.05 -10.18
N THR A 280 -11.39 -22.46 -11.18
CA THR A 280 -10.99 -23.23 -12.35
C THR A 280 -10.79 -22.32 -13.56
N ARG A 281 -10.19 -22.86 -14.63
CA ARG A 281 -10.11 -22.18 -15.93
C ARG A 281 -11.50 -21.80 -16.46
N GLU A 282 -12.45 -22.74 -16.35
CA GLU A 282 -13.84 -22.57 -16.82
C GLU A 282 -14.54 -21.45 -16.08
N TRP A 283 -14.40 -21.38 -14.76
CA TRP A 283 -14.87 -20.27 -13.93
C TRP A 283 -14.28 -18.93 -14.39
N TYR A 284 -12.97 -18.88 -14.63
CA TYR A 284 -12.32 -17.67 -15.10
C TYR A 284 -12.90 -17.21 -16.46
N LEU A 285 -13.06 -18.13 -17.42
CA LEU A 285 -13.63 -17.82 -18.74
C LEU A 285 -15.08 -17.35 -18.63
N ASP A 286 -15.88 -17.94 -17.75
CA ASP A 286 -17.24 -17.48 -17.45
C ASP A 286 -17.24 -16.03 -16.92
N ARG A 287 -16.34 -15.71 -16.02
CA ARG A 287 -16.21 -14.31 -15.52
C ARG A 287 -15.79 -13.34 -16.63
N ILE A 288 -14.90 -13.73 -17.52
CA ILE A 288 -14.55 -12.91 -18.70
C ILE A 288 -15.78 -12.73 -19.61
N ALA A 289 -16.56 -13.78 -19.84
CA ALA A 289 -17.80 -13.68 -20.64
C ALA A 289 -18.82 -12.75 -19.97
N ALA A 290 -18.98 -12.82 -18.65
CA ALA A 290 -19.83 -11.90 -17.91
C ALA A 290 -19.34 -10.45 -18.03
N ILE A 291 -18.02 -10.19 -17.84
CA ILE A 291 -17.43 -8.85 -18.03
C ILE A 291 -17.76 -8.31 -19.43
N ARG A 292 -17.55 -9.10 -20.49
CA ARG A 292 -17.83 -8.67 -21.86
C ARG A 292 -19.32 -8.42 -22.14
N ARG A 293 -20.21 -9.12 -21.44
CA ARG A 293 -21.66 -8.91 -21.55
C ARG A 293 -22.10 -7.60 -20.89
N TYR A 294 -21.61 -7.30 -19.67
CA TYR A 294 -21.95 -6.07 -18.96
C TYR A 294 -21.19 -4.85 -19.48
N LEU A 295 -19.96 -5.04 -19.90
CA LEU A 295 -18.98 -4.00 -20.26
C LEU A 295 -18.25 -4.41 -21.56
N PRO A 296 -18.88 -4.28 -22.74
CA PRO A 296 -18.28 -4.73 -24.01
C PRO A 296 -16.91 -4.11 -24.30
N ASP A 297 -16.69 -2.86 -23.88
CA ASP A 297 -15.48 -2.05 -24.12
C ASP A 297 -14.47 -2.14 -22.98
N CYS A 298 -14.66 -3.03 -22.00
CA CYS A 298 -13.78 -3.12 -20.83
C CYS A 298 -12.36 -3.59 -21.23
N ALA A 299 -11.35 -2.87 -20.75
CA ALA A 299 -9.95 -3.24 -20.89
C ALA A 299 -9.50 -4.20 -19.78
#